data_4abd7df0d67f00a9063d4f7d50108099
#
_entry.id   4abd7df0d67f00a9063d4f7d50108099
#
_cell.length_a   1.000
_cell.length_b   1.000
_cell.length_c   1.000
_cell.angle_alpha   90.00
_cell.angle_beta   90.00
_cell.angle_gamma   90.00
#
_symmetry.space_group_name_H-M   'P 1'
#
loop_
_entity.id
_entity.type
_entity.pdbx_description
1 polymer ?
#
loop_
_entity_poly.entity_id
_entity_poly.type
_entity_poly.pdbx_seq_one_letter_code
_entity_poly.pdbx_strand_id
1 'polypeptide(L)'
;MKKLLLGAMAALALSATAALAQVAGVEKPKIVIGVGGKSLLYYLPLTIAEKKGYFKEQGLDAEIIDFAGGAKSLQALIGGSVDVVAGAYEHTIHMQAKGQDIRATVDLGRFPGIVIALRKDVKYDKPADLKGLKIGVTAPGSSTNMLAKYFLAKNGLSPDDASWIGVGGAASAVAAVRNKQVDGVSHLEPVITMLEQTGDVKIVADTRTEAGTRALFGGENPAAVIYSKKAFIDANPNTMQAIVNAEYKALQWLKTASTEDVAGLVPENYLLGDRKLYMAAFQSTRAAYSQNGLIDPAGMKSAFDMLAEFTPDLKSAKIDLAATFDDRFAKKAATSAK
;
A
#
# COMPACT_ATOMS: atom_id res chain seq x y z
N MET A 1 -30.64 -50.28 45.99
CA MET A 1 -31.18 -49.59 44.83
C MET A 1 -31.03 -48.10 45.05
N LYS A 2 -29.99 -47.49 44.54
CA LYS A 2 -29.87 -46.04 44.43
C LYS A 2 -29.16 -45.77 43.11
N LYS A 3 -29.87 -45.15 42.15
CA LYS A 3 -29.34 -44.73 40.83
C LYS A 3 -28.59 -43.40 41.01
N LEU A 4 -27.31 -43.40 40.71
CA LEU A 4 -26.53 -42.15 40.53
C LEU A 4 -26.67 -41.73 39.08
N LEU A 5 -27.22 -40.53 38.87
CA LEU A 5 -27.18 -39.78 37.60
C LEU A 5 -25.90 -38.93 37.58
N LEU A 6 -24.97 -39.27 36.69
CA LEU A 6 -23.87 -38.38 36.34
C LEU A 6 -24.37 -37.42 35.26
N GLY A 7 -24.47 -36.14 35.61
CA GLY A 7 -24.67 -35.06 34.64
C GLY A 7 -23.35 -34.67 33.97
N ALA A 8 -23.25 -34.89 32.69
CA ALA A 8 -22.16 -34.36 31.88
C ALA A 8 -22.42 -32.86 31.55
N MET A 9 -21.68 -31.95 32.16
CA MET A 9 -21.63 -30.55 31.74
C MET A 9 -20.74 -30.47 30.51
N ALA A 10 -21.34 -30.29 29.35
CA ALA A 10 -20.62 -29.86 28.12
C ALA A 10 -20.39 -28.37 28.21
N ALA A 11 -19.15 -27.97 28.47
CA ALA A 11 -18.71 -26.57 28.34
C ALA A 11 -18.59 -26.22 26.86
N LEU A 12 -19.61 -25.56 26.30
CA LEU A 12 -19.48 -24.86 25.01
C LEU A 12 -18.58 -23.64 25.22
N ALA A 13 -17.33 -23.73 24.77
CA ALA A 13 -16.46 -22.57 24.56
C ALA A 13 -17.01 -21.79 23.37
N LEU A 14 -17.80 -20.75 23.62
CA LEU A 14 -18.10 -19.75 22.61
C LEU A 14 -16.82 -18.95 22.32
N SER A 15 -16.15 -19.28 21.23
CA SER A 15 -15.15 -18.42 20.61
C SER A 15 -15.90 -17.24 19.99
N ALA A 16 -16.03 -16.15 20.73
CA ALA A 16 -16.52 -14.89 20.19
C ALA A 16 -15.43 -14.31 19.26
N THR A 17 -15.42 -14.71 18.00
CA THR A 17 -14.80 -13.92 16.95
C THR A 17 -15.62 -12.64 16.84
N ALA A 18 -15.05 -11.51 17.22
CA ALA A 18 -15.64 -10.20 16.97
C ALA A 18 -15.72 -9.99 15.44
N ALA A 19 -16.82 -10.44 14.83
CA ALA A 19 -17.12 -10.16 13.44
C ALA A 19 -17.56 -8.71 13.37
N LEU A 20 -16.87 -7.89 12.58
CA LEU A 20 -17.40 -6.60 12.19
C LEU A 20 -18.80 -6.81 11.62
N ALA A 21 -19.79 -6.12 12.15
CA ALA A 21 -21.17 -6.27 11.69
C ALA A 21 -21.27 -5.94 10.20
N GLN A 22 -21.96 -6.79 9.45
CA GLN A 22 -22.25 -6.53 8.03
C GLN A 22 -23.00 -5.21 7.91
N VAL A 23 -22.56 -4.37 6.98
CA VAL A 23 -23.23 -3.08 6.71
C VAL A 23 -24.56 -3.35 6.01
N ALA A 24 -25.65 -2.90 6.63
CA ALA A 24 -26.98 -3.01 6.03
C ALA A 24 -27.15 -1.97 4.90
N GLY A 25 -27.79 -2.39 3.79
CA GLY A 25 -28.14 -1.45 2.71
C GLY A 25 -26.95 -0.98 1.88
N VAL A 26 -26.03 -1.91 1.52
CA VAL A 26 -24.94 -1.65 0.55
C VAL A 26 -25.54 -1.17 -0.77
N GLU A 27 -25.21 0.05 -1.20
CA GLU A 27 -25.80 0.68 -2.41
C GLU A 27 -25.31 0.01 -3.69
N LYS A 28 -24.03 -0.36 -3.73
CA LYS A 28 -23.37 -1.02 -4.86
C LYS A 28 -22.65 -2.29 -4.41
N PRO A 29 -23.35 -3.45 -4.39
CA PRO A 29 -22.72 -4.72 -3.94
C PRO A 29 -21.59 -5.21 -4.85
N LYS A 30 -21.71 -5.00 -6.17
CA LYS A 30 -20.65 -5.34 -7.14
C LYS A 30 -19.73 -4.14 -7.32
N ILE A 31 -18.47 -4.29 -6.91
CA ILE A 31 -17.46 -3.23 -6.96
C ILE A 31 -16.23 -3.70 -7.72
N VAL A 32 -15.58 -2.75 -8.40
CA VAL A 32 -14.30 -2.97 -9.06
C VAL A 32 -13.22 -2.18 -8.32
N ILE A 33 -12.22 -2.90 -7.80
CA ILE A 33 -11.08 -2.32 -7.09
C ILE A 33 -9.84 -2.40 -7.97
N GLY A 34 -9.25 -1.25 -8.32
CA GLY A 34 -7.98 -1.20 -9.02
C GLY A 34 -6.81 -1.26 -8.04
N VAL A 35 -5.73 -1.94 -8.38
CA VAL A 35 -4.48 -1.96 -7.61
C VAL A 35 -3.28 -1.94 -8.55
N GLY A 36 -2.19 -1.33 -8.16
CA GLY A 36 -0.99 -1.24 -9.00
C GLY A 36 0.15 -2.13 -8.51
N GLY A 37 0.11 -3.42 -8.87
CA GLY A 37 1.06 -4.44 -8.43
C GLY A 37 0.55 -5.20 -7.21
N LYS A 38 -0.54 -5.96 -7.38
CA LYS A 38 -1.23 -6.70 -6.31
C LYS A 38 -0.33 -7.66 -5.52
N SER A 39 0.72 -8.19 -6.16
CA SER A 39 1.69 -9.08 -5.54
C SER A 39 2.70 -8.39 -4.60
N LEU A 40 2.72 -7.06 -4.56
CA LEU A 40 3.60 -6.29 -3.68
C LEU A 40 3.06 -6.27 -2.26
N LEU A 41 3.95 -6.42 -1.27
CA LEU A 41 3.60 -6.39 0.15
C LEU A 41 2.96 -5.07 0.57
N TYR A 42 3.15 -4.01 -0.19
CA TYR A 42 2.49 -2.72 -0.02
C TYR A 42 0.95 -2.81 -0.02
N TYR A 43 0.39 -3.77 -0.77
CA TYR A 43 -1.05 -4.02 -0.89
C TYR A 43 -1.50 -5.34 -0.24
N LEU A 44 -0.68 -5.89 0.67
CA LEU A 44 -1.02 -7.15 1.33
C LEU A 44 -2.37 -7.12 2.07
N PRO A 45 -2.79 -6.01 2.75
CA PRO A 45 -4.12 -5.97 3.37
C PRO A 45 -5.26 -6.26 2.38
N LEU A 46 -5.23 -5.70 1.17
CA LEU A 46 -6.19 -5.99 0.11
C LEU A 46 -6.23 -7.48 -0.27
N THR A 47 -5.05 -8.09 -0.45
CA THR A 47 -4.95 -9.52 -0.75
C THR A 47 -5.52 -10.37 0.40
N ILE A 48 -5.26 -10.00 1.64
CA ILE A 48 -5.81 -10.69 2.82
C ILE A 48 -7.33 -10.55 2.86
N ALA A 49 -7.87 -9.34 2.67
CA ALA A 49 -9.32 -9.11 2.66
C ALA A 49 -10.02 -9.96 1.60
N GLU A 50 -9.43 -10.05 0.40
CA GLU A 50 -9.92 -10.91 -0.68
C GLU A 50 -9.85 -12.40 -0.31
N LYS A 51 -8.66 -12.90 0.07
CA LYS A 51 -8.42 -14.34 0.28
C LYS A 51 -9.14 -14.89 1.51
N LYS A 52 -9.35 -14.07 2.52
CA LYS A 52 -10.12 -14.44 3.70
C LYS A 52 -11.63 -14.21 3.55
N GLY A 53 -12.07 -13.69 2.39
CA GLY A 53 -13.49 -13.47 2.10
C GLY A 53 -14.12 -12.28 2.84
N TYR A 54 -13.33 -11.36 3.38
CA TYR A 54 -13.83 -10.26 4.20
C TYR A 54 -14.74 -9.30 3.42
N PHE A 55 -14.52 -9.12 2.12
CA PHE A 55 -15.46 -8.38 1.27
C PHE A 55 -16.83 -9.07 1.19
N LYS A 56 -16.85 -10.39 1.00
CA LYS A 56 -18.10 -11.16 0.96
C LYS A 56 -18.85 -11.11 2.28
N GLU A 57 -18.15 -11.18 3.42
CA GLU A 57 -18.73 -11.02 4.74
C GLU A 57 -19.43 -9.67 4.93
N GLN A 58 -18.99 -8.64 4.22
CA GLN A 58 -19.58 -7.31 4.21
C GLN A 58 -20.67 -7.14 3.12
N GLY A 59 -21.04 -8.19 2.42
CA GLY A 59 -22.04 -8.15 1.33
C GLY A 59 -21.51 -7.63 0.00
N LEU A 60 -20.18 -7.62 -0.21
CA LEU A 60 -19.56 -7.14 -1.43
C LEU A 60 -19.09 -8.29 -2.32
N ASP A 61 -19.40 -8.18 -3.62
CA ASP A 61 -18.78 -8.94 -4.70
C ASP A 61 -17.70 -8.05 -5.34
N ALA A 62 -16.46 -8.20 -4.86
CA ALA A 62 -15.34 -7.35 -5.23
C ALA A 62 -14.51 -8.01 -6.34
N GLU A 63 -14.48 -7.39 -7.51
CA GLU A 63 -13.53 -7.69 -8.58
C GLU A 63 -12.26 -6.85 -8.38
N ILE A 64 -11.08 -7.48 -8.35
CA ILE A 64 -9.80 -6.78 -8.18
C ILE A 64 -9.01 -6.87 -9.47
N ILE A 65 -8.76 -5.70 -10.09
CA ILE A 65 -7.98 -5.56 -11.33
C ILE A 65 -6.58 -5.09 -10.99
N ASP A 66 -5.56 -5.89 -11.37
CA ASP A 66 -4.15 -5.57 -11.17
C ASP A 66 -3.58 -4.81 -12.38
N PHE A 67 -3.02 -3.64 -12.11
CA PHE A 67 -2.34 -2.80 -13.08
C PHE A 67 -0.83 -2.84 -12.87
N ALA A 68 -0.06 -2.44 -13.87
CA ALA A 68 1.40 -2.44 -13.81
C ALA A 68 1.99 -1.54 -12.71
N GLY A 69 1.22 -0.58 -12.19
CA GLY A 69 1.65 0.30 -11.11
C GLY A 69 0.56 1.28 -10.69
N GLY A 70 0.71 1.93 -9.54
CA GLY A 70 -0.31 2.79 -8.92
C GLY A 70 -0.80 3.95 -9.79
N ALA A 71 0.06 4.53 -10.63
CA ALA A 71 -0.36 5.56 -11.58
C ALA A 71 -1.37 5.03 -12.62
N LYS A 72 -1.27 3.75 -12.99
CA LYS A 72 -2.20 3.12 -13.93
C LYS A 72 -3.56 2.82 -13.29
N SER A 73 -3.58 2.35 -12.04
CA SER A 73 -4.83 2.16 -11.30
C SER A 73 -5.53 3.50 -11.02
N LEU A 74 -4.78 4.56 -10.73
CA LEU A 74 -5.33 5.92 -10.62
C LEU A 74 -5.95 6.39 -11.94
N GLN A 75 -5.28 6.18 -13.08
CA GLN A 75 -5.84 6.51 -14.39
C GLN A 75 -7.15 5.78 -14.67
N ALA A 76 -7.24 4.48 -14.27
CA ALA A 76 -8.46 3.68 -14.39
C ALA A 76 -9.61 4.26 -13.53
N LEU A 77 -9.33 4.75 -12.31
CA LEU A 77 -10.31 5.44 -11.45
C LEU A 77 -10.81 6.73 -12.10
N ILE A 78 -9.89 7.57 -12.60
CA ILE A 78 -10.25 8.83 -13.27
C ILE A 78 -11.13 8.54 -14.49
N GLY A 79 -10.76 7.53 -15.29
CA GLY A 79 -11.51 7.08 -16.46
C GLY A 79 -12.83 6.36 -16.15
N GLY A 80 -13.08 5.99 -14.88
CA GLY A 80 -14.31 5.31 -14.46
C GLY A 80 -14.33 3.80 -14.75
N SER A 81 -13.17 3.19 -15.04
CA SER A 81 -13.06 1.74 -15.25
C SER A 81 -13.01 0.97 -13.94
N VAL A 82 -12.69 1.62 -12.82
CA VAL A 82 -12.74 1.08 -11.47
C VAL A 82 -13.47 2.05 -10.55
N ASP A 83 -14.07 1.52 -9.49
CA ASP A 83 -14.84 2.30 -8.51
C ASP A 83 -13.96 2.87 -7.41
N VAL A 84 -12.98 2.07 -6.99
CA VAL A 84 -12.09 2.30 -5.86
C VAL A 84 -10.68 1.87 -6.22
N VAL A 85 -9.68 2.43 -5.58
CA VAL A 85 -8.28 2.03 -5.78
C VAL A 85 -7.64 1.75 -4.43
N ALA A 86 -6.95 0.60 -4.33
CA ALA A 86 -5.89 0.42 -3.37
C ALA A 86 -4.62 1.05 -3.97
N GLY A 87 -4.22 2.20 -3.46
CA GLY A 87 -3.17 3.01 -4.06
C GLY A 87 -2.40 3.83 -3.04
N ALA A 88 -1.62 4.78 -3.51
CA ALA A 88 -0.76 5.59 -2.66
C ALA A 88 -1.46 6.89 -2.23
N TYR A 89 -1.26 7.30 -0.96
CA TYR A 89 -1.92 8.47 -0.38
C TYR A 89 -1.59 9.77 -1.14
N GLU A 90 -0.34 9.95 -1.55
CA GLU A 90 0.09 11.14 -2.29
C GLU A 90 -0.68 11.36 -3.61
N HIS A 91 -1.33 10.34 -4.15
CA HIS A 91 -2.22 10.49 -5.30
C HIS A 91 -3.42 11.38 -4.97
N THR A 92 -3.97 11.31 -3.76
CA THR A 92 -5.10 12.16 -3.36
C THR A 92 -4.71 13.64 -3.37
N ILE A 93 -3.54 13.97 -2.80
CA ILE A 93 -2.99 15.33 -2.78
C ILE A 93 -2.75 15.82 -4.21
N HIS A 94 -2.04 15.01 -5.02
CA HIS A 94 -1.71 15.38 -6.40
C HIS A 94 -2.96 15.59 -7.27
N MET A 95 -4.00 14.80 -7.07
CA MET A 95 -5.25 14.92 -7.83
C MET A 95 -6.08 16.11 -7.39
N GLN A 96 -6.13 16.41 -6.10
CA GLN A 96 -6.81 17.62 -5.61
C GLN A 96 -6.15 18.89 -6.15
N ALA A 97 -4.82 18.92 -6.26
CA ALA A 97 -4.11 20.02 -6.92
C ALA A 97 -4.54 20.23 -8.39
N LYS A 98 -5.05 19.16 -9.04
CA LYS A 98 -5.58 19.19 -10.40
C LYS A 98 -7.11 19.37 -10.46
N GLY A 99 -7.74 19.73 -9.35
CA GLY A 99 -9.19 19.93 -9.27
C GLY A 99 -10.00 18.63 -9.27
N GLN A 100 -9.37 17.47 -9.01
CA GLN A 100 -10.04 16.17 -8.90
C GLN A 100 -10.23 15.82 -7.42
N ASP A 101 -11.46 15.84 -6.90
CA ASP A 101 -11.76 15.51 -5.51
C ASP A 101 -11.71 14.00 -5.29
N ILE A 102 -10.51 13.50 -5.00
CA ILE A 102 -10.23 12.11 -4.62
C ILE A 102 -9.85 12.09 -3.14
N ARG A 103 -10.44 11.17 -2.39
CA ARG A 103 -10.25 11.03 -0.96
C ARG A 103 -9.87 9.61 -0.57
N ALA A 104 -8.89 9.49 0.29
CA ALA A 104 -8.61 8.25 1.01
C ALA A 104 -9.67 8.04 2.11
N THR A 105 -9.92 6.77 2.46
CA THR A 105 -10.95 6.38 3.45
C THR A 105 -10.44 5.46 4.55
N VAL A 106 -9.33 4.78 4.30
CA VAL A 106 -8.60 3.99 5.29
C VAL A 106 -7.11 3.95 4.92
N ASP A 107 -6.26 4.11 5.93
CA ASP A 107 -4.82 3.92 5.82
C ASP A 107 -4.47 2.42 5.97
N LEU A 108 -3.71 1.90 5.01
CA LEU A 108 -3.21 0.52 5.03
C LEU A 108 -1.73 0.46 5.45
N GLY A 109 -0.99 1.57 5.27
CA GLY A 109 0.43 1.62 5.55
C GLY A 109 0.92 2.99 6.00
N ARG A 110 1.55 3.06 7.17
CA ARG A 110 2.00 4.28 7.84
C ARG A 110 3.32 4.86 7.32
N PHE A 111 4.08 4.08 6.53
CA PHE A 111 5.28 4.56 5.82
C PHE A 111 5.52 3.76 4.53
N PRO A 112 6.29 4.34 3.57
CA PRO A 112 6.28 3.87 2.19
C PRO A 112 6.78 2.45 1.96
N GLY A 113 7.77 1.99 2.73
CA GLY A 113 8.41 0.70 2.47
C GLY A 113 9.12 0.62 1.12
N ILE A 114 9.36 1.76 0.48
CA ILE A 114 10.04 1.86 -0.81
C ILE A 114 11.54 1.96 -0.59
N VAL A 115 12.29 1.28 -1.43
CA VAL A 115 13.76 1.26 -1.39
C VAL A 115 14.32 1.70 -2.74
N ILE A 116 15.28 2.60 -2.72
CA ILE A 116 16.12 2.90 -3.89
C ILE A 116 17.35 2.00 -3.80
N ALA A 117 17.55 1.18 -4.82
CA ALA A 117 18.66 0.25 -4.90
C ALA A 117 19.30 0.29 -6.30
N LEU A 118 20.62 0.21 -6.37
CA LEU A 118 21.36 0.16 -7.62
C LEU A 118 21.96 -1.23 -7.81
N ARG A 119 22.08 -1.67 -9.06
CA ARG A 119 22.84 -2.89 -9.36
C ARG A 119 24.25 -2.79 -8.78
N LYS A 120 24.80 -3.91 -8.32
CA LYS A 120 26.13 -3.96 -7.68
C LYS A 120 27.25 -3.44 -8.58
N ASP A 121 27.11 -3.64 -9.89
CA ASP A 121 28.11 -3.23 -10.89
C ASP A 121 28.04 -1.72 -11.25
N VAL A 122 26.99 -1.00 -10.80
CA VAL A 122 26.87 0.45 -11.00
C VAL A 122 27.67 1.18 -9.94
N LYS A 123 28.56 2.09 -10.32
CA LYS A 123 29.29 2.92 -9.38
C LYS A 123 28.35 3.89 -8.67
N TYR A 124 28.46 3.99 -7.35
CA TYR A 124 27.69 4.94 -6.54
C TYR A 124 28.46 5.26 -5.25
N ASP A 125 28.84 6.51 -5.10
CA ASP A 125 29.54 7.06 -3.94
C ASP A 125 28.71 8.20 -3.29
N LYS A 126 27.88 8.89 -4.09
CA LYS A 126 27.07 10.05 -3.68
C LYS A 126 25.83 10.19 -4.55
N PRO A 127 24.79 10.93 -4.09
CA PRO A 127 23.55 11.11 -4.85
C PRO A 127 23.72 11.62 -6.28
N ALA A 128 24.75 12.47 -6.53
CA ALA A 128 25.04 12.98 -7.88
C ALA A 128 25.36 11.87 -8.91
N ASP A 129 25.76 10.69 -8.45
CA ASP A 129 26.05 9.54 -9.32
C ASP A 129 24.77 8.89 -9.90
N LEU A 130 23.59 9.33 -9.45
CA LEU A 130 22.31 8.92 -10.05
C LEU A 130 22.02 9.61 -11.40
N LYS A 131 22.78 10.67 -11.76
CA LYS A 131 22.58 11.38 -13.02
C LYS A 131 22.80 10.46 -14.22
N GLY A 132 21.83 10.50 -15.16
CA GLY A 132 21.84 9.71 -16.38
C GLY A 132 21.47 8.23 -16.20
N LEU A 133 21.28 7.74 -14.97
CA LEU A 133 20.91 6.36 -14.72
C LEU A 133 19.46 6.08 -15.12
N LYS A 134 19.21 4.84 -15.55
CA LYS A 134 17.87 4.28 -15.78
C LYS A 134 17.38 3.63 -14.50
N ILE A 135 16.39 4.24 -13.86
CA ILE A 135 15.81 3.72 -12.61
C ILE A 135 14.45 3.11 -12.90
N GLY A 136 14.33 1.82 -12.59
CA GLY A 136 13.08 1.08 -12.67
C GLY A 136 12.12 1.52 -11.56
N VAL A 137 10.88 1.79 -11.92
CA VAL A 137 9.78 2.11 -11.01
C VAL A 137 8.57 1.27 -11.38
N THR A 138 7.59 1.08 -10.52
CA THR A 138 6.39 0.31 -10.88
C THR A 138 5.73 0.89 -12.13
N ALA A 139 5.52 2.20 -12.16
CA ALA A 139 5.19 2.98 -13.36
C ALA A 139 5.59 4.44 -13.12
N PRO A 140 5.95 5.21 -14.17
CA PRO A 140 6.11 6.65 -14.04
C PRO A 140 4.85 7.31 -13.45
N GLY A 141 5.04 8.16 -12.43
CA GLY A 141 3.94 8.79 -11.68
C GLY A 141 3.37 7.95 -10.51
N SER A 142 3.85 6.72 -10.28
CA SER A 142 3.54 5.95 -9.07
C SER A 142 4.38 6.40 -7.88
N SER A 143 4.03 6.00 -6.65
CA SER A 143 4.76 6.33 -5.41
C SER A 143 6.24 6.00 -5.47
N THR A 144 6.60 4.87 -6.08
CA THR A 144 7.99 4.47 -6.32
C THR A 144 8.77 5.50 -7.15
N ASN A 145 8.12 6.13 -8.13
CA ASN A 145 8.72 7.21 -8.92
C ASN A 145 8.75 8.53 -8.14
N MET A 146 7.68 8.86 -7.41
CA MET A 146 7.60 10.10 -6.63
C MET A 146 8.66 10.14 -5.53
N LEU A 147 8.87 9.03 -4.81
CA LEU A 147 9.91 8.93 -3.78
C LEU A 147 11.31 9.10 -4.38
N ALA A 148 11.59 8.47 -5.53
CA ALA A 148 12.89 8.61 -6.17
C ALA A 148 13.16 10.05 -6.68
N LYS A 149 12.14 10.71 -7.23
CA LYS A 149 12.21 12.14 -7.59
C LYS A 149 12.46 13.03 -6.38
N TYR A 150 11.77 12.77 -5.27
CA TYR A 150 12.01 13.47 -4.02
C TYR A 150 13.44 13.27 -3.50
N PHE A 151 13.94 12.03 -3.55
CA PHE A 151 15.33 11.74 -3.15
C PHE A 151 16.33 12.56 -3.97
N LEU A 152 16.13 12.68 -5.28
CA LEU A 152 16.96 13.52 -6.13
C LEU A 152 16.86 15.00 -5.70
N ALA A 153 15.65 15.55 -5.61
CA ALA A 153 15.40 16.94 -5.25
C ALA A 153 16.01 17.31 -3.89
N LYS A 154 15.80 16.47 -2.87
CA LYS A 154 16.38 16.65 -1.53
C LYS A 154 17.90 16.69 -1.52
N ASN A 155 18.55 16.10 -2.52
CA ASN A 155 20.00 16.10 -2.69
C ASN A 155 20.48 17.14 -3.73
N GLY A 156 19.65 18.13 -4.06
CA GLY A 156 20.00 19.23 -4.97
C GLY A 156 20.09 18.84 -6.45
N LEU A 157 19.44 17.74 -6.83
CA LEU A 157 19.38 17.25 -8.21
C LEU A 157 18.01 17.55 -8.82
N SER A 158 17.96 17.64 -10.16
CA SER A 158 16.69 17.69 -10.85
C SER A 158 15.96 16.35 -10.78
N PRO A 159 14.63 16.32 -10.60
CA PRO A 159 13.83 15.11 -10.78
C PRO A 159 14.02 14.42 -12.14
N ASP A 160 14.52 15.13 -13.14
CA ASP A 160 14.76 14.66 -14.49
C ASP A 160 16.24 14.31 -14.75
N ASP A 161 17.10 14.37 -13.73
CA ASP A 161 18.50 13.93 -13.82
C ASP A 161 18.65 12.41 -13.99
N ALA A 162 17.59 11.61 -13.74
CA ALA A 162 17.53 10.17 -14.01
C ALA A 162 16.38 9.83 -14.97
N SER A 163 16.47 8.70 -15.66
CA SER A 163 15.42 8.19 -16.53
C SER A 163 14.53 7.20 -15.78
N TRP A 164 13.22 7.38 -15.88
CA TRP A 164 12.22 6.57 -15.15
C TRP A 164 11.62 5.50 -16.06
N ILE A 165 11.92 4.24 -15.79
CA ILE A 165 11.49 3.10 -16.59
C ILE A 165 10.41 2.32 -15.83
N GLY A 166 9.22 2.16 -16.43
CA GLY A 166 8.17 1.32 -15.86
C GLY A 166 8.55 -0.15 -15.95
N VAL A 167 8.80 -0.80 -14.81
CA VAL A 167 9.17 -2.21 -14.74
C VAL A 167 8.05 -3.10 -14.18
N GLY A 168 6.91 -2.49 -13.79
CA GLY A 168 5.75 -3.21 -13.28
C GLY A 168 5.92 -3.72 -11.85
N GLY A 169 5.22 -4.82 -11.56
CA GLY A 169 5.22 -5.47 -10.24
C GLY A 169 6.41 -6.40 -10.01
N ALA A 170 6.20 -7.44 -9.16
CA ALA A 170 7.30 -8.18 -8.54
C ALA A 170 8.26 -8.88 -9.53
N ALA A 171 7.79 -9.85 -10.31
CA ALA A 171 8.66 -10.68 -11.15
C ALA A 171 9.32 -9.90 -12.30
N SER A 172 8.58 -8.98 -12.93
CA SER A 172 9.09 -8.16 -14.04
C SER A 172 10.17 -7.19 -13.58
N ALA A 173 10.06 -6.63 -12.37
CA ALA A 173 11.07 -5.74 -11.80
C ALA A 173 12.39 -6.50 -11.53
N VAL A 174 12.32 -7.70 -10.94
CA VAL A 174 13.50 -8.56 -10.74
C VAL A 174 14.17 -8.88 -12.07
N ALA A 175 13.39 -9.27 -13.08
CA ALA A 175 13.90 -9.55 -14.41
C ALA A 175 14.58 -8.33 -15.06
N ALA A 176 13.99 -7.13 -14.93
CA ALA A 176 14.55 -5.91 -15.48
C ALA A 176 15.95 -5.58 -14.92
N VAL A 177 16.14 -5.78 -13.61
CA VAL A 177 17.45 -5.58 -12.94
C VAL A 177 18.46 -6.63 -13.45
N ARG A 178 18.12 -7.92 -13.40
CA ARG A 178 19.01 -9.02 -13.77
C ARG A 178 19.41 -8.99 -15.24
N ASN A 179 18.48 -8.59 -16.11
CA ASN A 179 18.74 -8.42 -17.55
C ASN A 179 19.39 -7.09 -17.90
N LYS A 180 19.79 -6.29 -16.90
CA LYS A 180 20.46 -4.97 -17.10
C LYS A 180 19.66 -3.97 -17.95
N GLN A 181 18.31 -4.09 -17.93
CA GLN A 181 17.43 -3.13 -18.62
C GLN A 181 17.36 -1.81 -17.88
N VAL A 182 17.64 -1.84 -16.56
CA VAL A 182 17.74 -0.67 -15.67
C VAL A 182 19.04 -0.73 -14.87
N ASP A 183 19.52 0.42 -14.41
CA ASP A 183 20.73 0.55 -13.59
C ASP A 183 20.43 0.37 -12.09
N GLY A 184 19.19 0.55 -11.73
CA GLY A 184 18.68 0.35 -10.39
C GLY A 184 17.17 0.41 -10.37
N VAL A 185 16.60 0.31 -9.18
CA VAL A 185 15.14 0.38 -8.96
C VAL A 185 14.81 1.27 -7.77
N SER A 186 13.67 1.93 -7.83
CA SER A 186 12.92 2.39 -6.67
C SER A 186 11.70 1.51 -6.57
N HIS A 187 11.69 0.58 -5.61
CA HIS A 187 10.71 -0.49 -5.60
C HIS A 187 10.36 -0.95 -4.18
N LEU A 188 9.51 -1.93 -4.10
CA LEU A 188 8.85 -2.44 -2.90
C LEU A 188 9.20 -3.91 -2.66
N GLU A 189 8.82 -4.43 -1.47
CA GLU A 189 8.91 -5.84 -1.18
C GLU A 189 7.84 -6.65 -1.95
N PRO A 190 8.13 -7.90 -2.34
CA PRO A 190 9.33 -8.71 -2.04
C PRO A 190 10.52 -8.54 -3.00
N VAL A 191 10.42 -7.60 -3.98
CA VAL A 191 11.45 -7.39 -5.02
C VAL A 191 12.81 -7.04 -4.40
N ILE A 192 12.80 -6.13 -3.43
CA ILE A 192 14.03 -5.63 -2.82
C ILE A 192 14.74 -6.75 -2.05
N THR A 193 14.03 -7.47 -1.19
CA THR A 193 14.63 -8.61 -0.47
C THR A 193 15.19 -9.65 -1.42
N MET A 194 14.49 -9.96 -2.54
CA MET A 194 14.99 -10.89 -3.56
C MET A 194 16.33 -10.41 -4.13
N LEU A 195 16.40 -9.19 -4.61
CA LEU A 195 17.59 -8.64 -5.26
C LEU A 195 18.75 -8.41 -4.27
N GLU A 196 18.44 -8.07 -3.02
CA GLU A 196 19.42 -7.85 -1.95
C GLU A 196 20.06 -9.16 -1.50
N GLN A 197 19.26 -10.21 -1.22
CA GLN A 197 19.77 -11.51 -0.78
C GLN A 197 20.55 -12.26 -1.85
N THR A 198 20.20 -12.10 -3.12
CA THR A 198 20.99 -12.67 -4.23
C THR A 198 22.21 -11.82 -4.60
N GLY A 199 22.38 -10.67 -3.95
CA GLY A 199 23.51 -9.79 -4.18
C GLY A 199 23.47 -9.05 -5.52
N ASP A 200 22.29 -8.91 -6.12
CA ASP A 200 22.10 -8.20 -7.40
C ASP A 200 22.22 -6.69 -7.23
N VAL A 201 21.88 -6.17 -6.04
CA VAL A 201 21.82 -4.72 -5.77
C VAL A 201 22.52 -4.31 -4.47
N LYS A 202 22.80 -3.01 -4.35
CA LYS A 202 23.17 -2.31 -3.13
C LYS A 202 22.13 -1.24 -2.83
N ILE A 203 21.81 -1.05 -1.54
CA ILE A 203 20.80 -0.10 -1.09
C ILE A 203 21.37 1.32 -1.08
N VAL A 204 20.58 2.27 -1.58
CA VAL A 204 20.88 3.73 -1.60
C VAL A 204 20.03 4.47 -0.59
N ALA A 205 18.73 4.18 -0.54
CA ALA A 205 17.81 4.74 0.43
C ALA A 205 16.76 3.67 0.79
N ASP A 206 16.37 3.60 2.06
CA ASP A 206 15.50 2.55 2.58
C ASP A 206 14.44 3.13 3.50
N THR A 207 13.16 3.01 3.13
CA THR A 207 12.02 3.43 3.93
C THR A 207 11.18 2.25 4.45
N ARG A 208 11.74 1.03 4.49
CA ARG A 208 11.07 -0.15 5.06
C ARG A 208 10.87 -0.06 6.58
N THR A 209 11.60 0.82 7.23
CA THR A 209 11.54 1.05 8.67
C THR A 209 11.12 2.47 9.01
N GLU A 210 10.61 2.67 10.21
CA GLU A 210 10.28 4.01 10.71
C GLU A 210 11.53 4.91 10.76
N ALA A 211 12.67 4.39 11.20
CA ALA A 211 13.93 5.13 11.24
C ALA A 211 14.38 5.61 9.86
N GLY A 212 14.32 4.71 8.85
CA GLY A 212 14.64 5.05 7.47
C GLY A 212 13.67 6.06 6.87
N THR A 213 12.38 5.92 7.17
CA THR A 213 11.36 6.89 6.74
C THR A 213 11.62 8.26 7.37
N ARG A 214 11.88 8.34 8.66
CA ARG A 214 12.22 9.61 9.34
C ARG A 214 13.51 10.23 8.82
N ALA A 215 14.51 9.44 8.49
CA ALA A 215 15.76 9.94 7.89
C ALA A 215 15.52 10.61 6.52
N LEU A 216 14.60 10.06 5.73
CA LEU A 216 14.29 10.62 4.42
C LEU A 216 13.30 11.79 4.50
N PHE A 217 12.20 11.66 5.25
CA PHE A 217 11.07 12.60 5.27
C PHE A 217 11.04 13.52 6.49
N GLY A 218 11.80 13.24 7.53
CA GLY A 218 11.75 13.96 8.81
C GLY A 218 10.61 13.51 9.73
N GLY A 219 9.72 12.64 9.29
CA GLY A 219 8.55 12.15 10.03
C GLY A 219 7.92 10.92 9.39
N GLU A 220 6.70 10.58 9.80
CA GLU A 220 5.87 9.60 9.12
C GLU A 220 5.50 10.11 7.72
N ASN A 221 5.29 9.17 6.80
CA ASN A 221 4.81 9.47 5.45
C ASN A 221 3.82 8.37 5.06
N PRO A 222 2.50 8.64 5.05
CA PRO A 222 1.49 7.64 4.76
C PRO A 222 1.71 7.00 3.40
N ALA A 223 1.35 5.74 3.30
CA ALA A 223 1.69 4.92 2.14
C ALA A 223 0.44 4.41 1.41
N ALA A 224 0.17 3.10 1.51
CA ALA A 224 -1.00 2.51 0.90
C ALA A 224 -2.28 2.96 1.60
N VAL A 225 -3.29 3.28 0.80
CA VAL A 225 -4.63 3.66 1.25
C VAL A 225 -5.68 3.07 0.31
N ILE A 226 -6.93 3.02 0.77
CA ILE A 226 -8.08 2.90 -0.13
C ILE A 226 -8.59 4.31 -0.42
N TYR A 227 -8.71 4.65 -1.71
CA TYR A 227 -9.25 5.93 -2.13
C TYR A 227 -10.27 5.80 -3.27
N SER A 228 -11.16 6.79 -3.38
CA SER A 228 -12.11 6.92 -4.48
C SER A 228 -12.44 8.39 -4.76
N LYS A 229 -13.20 8.64 -5.83
CA LYS A 229 -13.79 9.96 -6.10
C LYS A 229 -14.78 10.30 -4.99
N LYS A 230 -14.78 11.54 -4.50
CA LYS A 230 -15.74 12.01 -3.50
C LYS A 230 -17.19 11.74 -3.93
N ALA A 231 -17.50 11.95 -5.20
CA ALA A 231 -18.83 11.66 -5.74
C ALA A 231 -19.27 10.20 -5.56
N PHE A 232 -18.34 9.23 -5.70
CA PHE A 232 -18.62 7.82 -5.44
C PHE A 232 -18.85 7.58 -3.94
N ILE A 233 -18.01 8.15 -3.08
CA ILE A 233 -18.09 8.02 -1.62
C ILE A 233 -19.43 8.56 -1.11
N ASP A 234 -19.86 9.73 -1.61
CA ASP A 234 -21.11 10.38 -1.20
C ASP A 234 -22.36 9.61 -1.68
N ALA A 235 -22.29 9.04 -2.88
CA ALA A 235 -23.38 8.26 -3.45
C ALA A 235 -23.49 6.85 -2.86
N ASN A 236 -22.39 6.29 -2.31
CA ASN A 236 -22.30 4.90 -1.85
C ASN A 236 -21.64 4.79 -0.46
N PRO A 237 -22.15 5.51 0.56
CA PRO A 237 -21.49 5.56 1.88
C PRO A 237 -21.46 4.20 2.59
N ASN A 238 -22.50 3.36 2.47
CA ASN A 238 -22.50 2.04 3.08
C ASN A 238 -21.60 1.06 2.32
N THR A 239 -21.53 1.16 1.00
CA THR A 239 -20.57 0.40 0.17
C THR A 239 -19.13 0.74 0.59
N MET A 240 -18.80 2.03 0.74
CA MET A 240 -17.48 2.46 1.19
C MET A 240 -17.18 1.97 2.62
N GLN A 241 -18.17 2.04 3.53
CA GLN A 241 -18.00 1.49 4.89
C GLN A 241 -17.72 -0.02 4.86
N ALA A 242 -18.42 -0.76 4.00
CA ALA A 242 -18.21 -2.20 3.84
C ALA A 242 -16.77 -2.51 3.35
N ILE A 243 -16.27 -1.74 2.38
CA ILE A 243 -14.89 -1.86 1.90
C ILE A 243 -13.90 -1.58 3.04
N VAL A 244 -14.09 -0.48 3.77
CA VAL A 244 -13.20 -0.10 4.88
C VAL A 244 -13.24 -1.12 6.01
N ASN A 245 -14.41 -1.69 6.34
CA ASN A 245 -14.53 -2.76 7.34
C ASN A 245 -13.72 -4.00 6.93
N ALA A 246 -13.77 -4.41 5.66
CA ALA A 246 -13.02 -5.56 5.15
C ALA A 246 -11.50 -5.34 5.24
N GLU A 247 -11.03 -4.16 4.84
CA GLU A 247 -9.62 -3.78 4.92
C GLU A 247 -9.14 -3.63 6.38
N TYR A 248 -9.95 -3.02 7.23
CA TYR A 248 -9.65 -2.88 8.65
C TYR A 248 -9.54 -4.26 9.32
N LYS A 249 -10.42 -5.20 8.98
CA LYS A 249 -10.35 -6.58 9.48
C LYS A 249 -9.06 -7.28 9.02
N ALA A 250 -8.61 -7.02 7.79
CA ALA A 250 -7.32 -7.51 7.29
C ALA A 250 -6.14 -6.93 8.07
N LEU A 251 -6.16 -5.63 8.37
CA LEU A 251 -5.16 -4.98 9.22
C LEU A 251 -5.12 -5.59 10.64
N GLN A 252 -6.28 -5.85 11.25
CA GLN A 252 -6.32 -6.47 12.59
C GLN A 252 -5.75 -7.91 12.55
N TRP A 253 -6.07 -8.69 11.51
CA TRP A 253 -5.52 -10.02 11.33
C TRP A 253 -3.98 -9.98 11.18
N LEU A 254 -3.42 -9.03 10.42
CA LEU A 254 -1.97 -8.85 10.24
C LEU A 254 -1.20 -8.57 11.52
N LYS A 255 -1.83 -8.01 12.55
CA LYS A 255 -1.17 -7.76 13.85
C LYS A 255 -0.69 -9.03 14.51
N THR A 256 -1.44 -10.12 14.37
CA THR A 256 -1.21 -11.39 15.06
C THR A 256 -0.79 -12.54 14.16
N ALA A 257 -0.97 -12.42 12.84
CA ALA A 257 -0.61 -13.45 11.88
C ALA A 257 0.89 -13.78 11.91
N SER A 258 1.23 -15.05 11.86
CA SER A 258 2.61 -15.49 11.66
C SER A 258 3.08 -15.23 10.22
N THR A 259 4.38 -15.32 9.98
CA THR A 259 4.93 -15.27 8.62
C THR A 259 4.44 -16.42 7.76
N GLU A 260 4.27 -17.58 8.37
CA GLU A 260 3.74 -18.81 7.76
C GLU A 260 2.28 -18.64 7.35
N ASP A 261 1.44 -18.03 8.20
CA ASP A 261 0.03 -17.75 7.89
C ASP A 261 -0.09 -16.85 6.67
N VAL A 262 0.72 -15.78 6.60
CA VAL A 262 0.73 -14.86 5.47
C VAL A 262 1.20 -15.57 4.20
N ALA A 263 2.34 -16.28 4.25
CA ALA A 263 2.88 -16.98 3.10
C ALA A 263 2.01 -18.18 2.65
N GLY A 264 1.17 -18.71 3.55
CA GLY A 264 0.19 -19.75 3.23
C GLY A 264 -1.11 -19.21 2.61
N LEU A 265 -1.40 -17.92 2.80
CA LEU A 265 -2.63 -17.28 2.33
C LEU A 265 -2.48 -16.72 0.91
N VAL A 266 -1.32 -16.17 0.58
CA VAL A 266 -1.10 -15.49 -0.71
C VAL A 266 -0.97 -16.50 -1.86
N PRO A 267 -1.31 -16.11 -3.10
CA PRO A 267 -1.07 -16.94 -4.29
C PRO A 267 0.41 -17.31 -4.46
N GLU A 268 0.67 -18.53 -4.93
CA GLU A 268 2.03 -19.06 -5.10
C GLU A 268 2.95 -18.15 -5.94
N ASN A 269 2.40 -17.52 -6.98
CA ASN A 269 3.16 -16.61 -7.84
C ASN A 269 3.62 -15.32 -7.12
N TYR A 270 3.09 -14.98 -5.93
CA TYR A 270 3.55 -13.84 -5.13
C TYR A 270 4.85 -14.16 -4.40
N LEU A 271 5.11 -15.44 -4.15
CA LEU A 271 6.29 -15.90 -3.42
C LEU A 271 7.58 -15.76 -4.22
N LEU A 272 7.52 -15.41 -5.51
CA LEU A 272 8.66 -15.32 -6.43
C LEU A 272 9.51 -16.60 -6.50
N GLY A 273 8.90 -17.76 -6.24
CA GLY A 273 9.57 -19.06 -6.22
C GLY A 273 10.36 -19.35 -4.94
N ASP A 274 10.36 -18.45 -3.95
CA ASP A 274 11.04 -18.62 -2.66
C ASP A 274 10.17 -18.18 -1.48
N ARG A 275 9.50 -19.16 -0.86
CA ARG A 275 8.65 -18.94 0.31
C ARG A 275 9.39 -18.32 1.50
N LYS A 276 10.65 -18.77 1.75
CA LYS A 276 11.45 -18.26 2.89
C LYS A 276 11.81 -16.79 2.69
N LEU A 277 12.19 -16.44 1.47
CA LEU A 277 12.46 -15.06 1.08
C LEU A 277 11.22 -14.18 1.25
N TYR A 278 10.05 -14.63 0.80
CA TYR A 278 8.80 -13.88 0.98
C TYR A 278 8.49 -13.65 2.45
N MET A 279 8.70 -14.65 3.31
CA MET A 279 8.52 -14.52 4.76
C MET A 279 9.50 -13.50 5.37
N ALA A 280 10.75 -13.49 4.92
CA ALA A 280 11.74 -12.50 5.34
C ALA A 280 11.36 -11.08 4.88
N ALA A 281 10.90 -10.93 3.65
CA ALA A 281 10.40 -9.67 3.09
C ALA A 281 9.18 -9.14 3.88
N PHE A 282 8.23 -10.01 4.21
CA PHE A 282 7.09 -9.64 5.06
C PHE A 282 7.54 -9.20 6.45
N GLN A 283 8.46 -9.93 7.08
CA GLN A 283 8.97 -9.58 8.40
C GLN A 283 9.66 -8.21 8.41
N SER A 284 10.40 -7.87 7.36
CA SER A 284 11.09 -6.56 7.26
C SER A 284 10.13 -5.37 7.13
N THR A 285 8.91 -5.60 6.58
CA THR A 285 7.92 -4.54 6.35
C THR A 285 6.72 -4.60 7.28
N ARG A 286 6.65 -5.59 8.18
CA ARG A 286 5.50 -5.80 9.06
C ARG A 286 5.11 -4.54 9.84
N ALA A 287 6.08 -3.78 10.33
CA ALA A 287 5.85 -2.54 11.07
C ALA A 287 5.27 -1.41 10.22
N ALA A 288 5.30 -1.53 8.88
CA ALA A 288 4.75 -0.53 7.98
C ALA A 288 3.22 -0.55 7.92
N TYR A 289 2.56 -1.65 8.27
CA TYR A 289 1.10 -1.70 8.21
C TYR A 289 0.45 -0.84 9.27
N SER A 290 -0.63 -0.16 8.86
CA SER A 290 -1.41 0.72 9.73
C SER A 290 -1.99 -0.04 10.91
N GLN A 291 -1.94 0.57 12.09
CA GLN A 291 -2.45 -0.05 13.32
C GLN A 291 -3.93 0.23 13.55
N ASN A 292 -4.45 1.32 13.01
CA ASN A 292 -5.77 1.82 13.31
C ASN A 292 -6.56 2.32 12.07
N GLY A 293 -5.97 2.24 10.88
CA GLY A 293 -6.59 2.70 9.64
C GLY A 293 -6.64 4.23 9.46
N LEU A 294 -6.00 5.00 10.37
CA LEU A 294 -6.02 6.46 10.35
C LEU A 294 -4.68 7.05 9.91
N ILE A 295 -4.74 8.17 9.23
CA ILE A 295 -3.56 8.97 8.86
C ILE A 295 -3.39 10.09 9.87
N ASP A 296 -2.18 10.24 10.41
CA ASP A 296 -1.83 11.36 11.27
C ASP A 296 -1.71 12.66 10.43
N PRO A 297 -2.24 13.81 10.90
CA PRO A 297 -2.10 15.09 10.20
C PRO A 297 -0.66 15.49 9.88
N ALA A 298 0.30 15.14 10.75
CA ALA A 298 1.72 15.38 10.46
C ALA A 298 2.21 14.54 9.29
N GLY A 299 1.71 13.30 9.14
CA GLY A 299 1.98 12.46 7.99
C GLY A 299 1.38 13.02 6.69
N MET A 300 0.16 13.56 6.74
CA MET A 300 -0.44 14.25 5.58
C MET A 300 0.42 15.42 5.11
N LYS A 301 0.91 16.22 6.07
CA LYS A 301 1.82 17.33 5.77
C LYS A 301 3.14 16.86 5.19
N SER A 302 3.73 15.80 5.73
CA SER A 302 4.98 15.21 5.21
C SER A 302 4.82 14.76 3.76
N ALA A 303 3.72 14.11 3.41
CA ALA A 303 3.43 13.71 2.03
C ALA A 303 3.24 14.91 1.09
N PHE A 304 2.59 15.97 1.56
CA PHE A 304 2.47 17.22 0.80
C PHE A 304 3.83 17.87 0.59
N ASP A 305 4.64 18.02 1.64
CA ASP A 305 5.98 18.63 1.58
C ASP A 305 6.88 17.86 0.61
N MET A 306 6.82 16.52 0.65
CA MET A 306 7.53 15.66 -0.31
C MET A 306 7.15 15.99 -1.75
N LEU A 307 5.86 16.04 -2.07
CA LEU A 307 5.40 16.35 -3.42
C LEU A 307 5.76 17.75 -3.85
N ALA A 308 5.63 18.74 -2.96
CA ALA A 308 5.94 20.14 -3.21
C ALA A 308 7.42 20.37 -3.54
N GLU A 309 8.33 19.51 -3.05
CA GLU A 309 9.77 19.65 -3.29
C GLU A 309 10.12 19.51 -4.77
N PHE A 310 9.46 18.63 -5.49
CA PHE A 310 9.75 18.38 -6.92
C PHE A 310 8.59 18.71 -7.88
N THR A 311 7.47 19.25 -7.37
CA THR A 311 6.30 19.62 -8.19
C THR A 311 6.00 21.11 -7.96
N PRO A 312 6.51 22.01 -8.82
CA PRO A 312 6.39 23.48 -8.62
C PRO A 312 4.96 23.96 -8.43
N ASP A 313 3.99 23.39 -9.16
CA ASP A 313 2.58 23.77 -9.07
C ASP A 313 1.99 23.51 -7.68
N LEU A 314 2.49 22.50 -6.96
CA LEU A 314 2.06 22.19 -5.61
C LEU A 314 2.54 23.20 -4.57
N LYS A 315 3.70 23.85 -4.80
CA LYS A 315 4.22 24.89 -3.89
C LYS A 315 3.25 26.08 -3.76
N SER A 316 2.50 26.39 -4.81
CA SER A 316 1.53 27.49 -4.86
C SER A 316 0.07 27.03 -4.64
N ALA A 317 -0.19 25.73 -4.69
CA ALA A 317 -1.54 25.20 -4.55
C ALA A 317 -2.04 25.30 -3.11
N LYS A 318 -3.25 25.83 -2.95
CA LYS A 318 -3.97 25.83 -1.67
C LYS A 318 -4.76 24.53 -1.57
N ILE A 319 -4.17 23.50 -0.97
CA ILE A 319 -4.81 22.20 -0.76
C ILE A 319 -5.25 22.12 0.68
N ASP A 320 -6.52 21.77 0.89
CA ASP A 320 -7.00 21.35 2.20
C ASP A 320 -6.62 19.89 2.43
N LEU A 321 -5.54 19.67 3.17
CA LEU A 321 -5.06 18.32 3.47
C LEU A 321 -6.09 17.49 4.26
N ALA A 322 -6.90 18.12 5.10
CA ALA A 322 -7.95 17.40 5.82
C ALA A 322 -9.02 16.84 4.87
N ALA A 323 -9.24 17.48 3.71
CA ALA A 323 -10.16 16.98 2.69
C ALA A 323 -9.59 15.83 1.85
N THR A 324 -8.30 15.49 1.97
CA THR A 324 -7.70 14.37 1.25
C THR A 324 -8.00 13.01 1.89
N PHE A 325 -8.49 13.01 3.14
CA PHE A 325 -8.79 11.80 3.91
C PHE A 325 -10.12 11.92 4.64
N ASP A 326 -11.07 11.07 4.28
CA ASP A 326 -12.36 10.95 4.98
C ASP A 326 -12.26 9.86 6.05
N ASP A 327 -11.87 10.25 7.25
CA ASP A 327 -11.55 9.36 8.37
C ASP A 327 -12.78 8.74 9.07
N ARG A 328 -14.01 9.21 8.75
CA ARG A 328 -15.24 8.71 9.38
C ARG A 328 -15.42 7.21 9.25
N PHE A 329 -15.01 6.64 8.09
CA PHE A 329 -15.16 5.21 7.82
C PHE A 329 -14.19 4.37 8.66
N ALA A 330 -12.93 4.76 8.72
CA ALA A 330 -11.92 4.07 9.53
C ALA A 330 -12.23 4.18 11.03
N LYS A 331 -12.66 5.34 11.51
CA LYS A 331 -13.13 5.54 12.89
C LYS A 331 -14.29 4.63 13.24
N LYS A 332 -15.28 4.51 12.34
CA LYS A 332 -16.42 3.62 12.55
C LYS A 332 -16.01 2.15 12.55
N ALA A 333 -15.14 1.72 11.63
CA ALA A 333 -14.61 0.35 11.61
C ALA A 333 -13.87 0.01 12.93
N ALA A 334 -13.06 0.93 13.46
CA ALA A 334 -12.33 0.75 14.70
C ALA A 334 -13.24 0.61 15.93
N THR A 335 -14.40 1.29 15.95
CA THR A 335 -15.38 1.19 17.05
C THR A 335 -16.19 -0.10 16.97
N SER A 336 -16.49 -0.58 15.76
CA SER A 336 -17.29 -1.81 15.55
C SER A 336 -16.48 -3.09 15.78
N ALA A 337 -15.15 -2.99 15.83
CA ALA A 337 -14.24 -4.13 16.06
C ALA A 337 -13.93 -4.40 17.55
N LYS A 338 -14.40 -3.55 18.45
CA LYS A 338 -14.31 -3.72 19.90
C LYS A 338 -15.49 -4.53 20.44
#